data_fd95c31d3551d5d3bbd719b709fe38d1
#
_entry.id   fd95c31d3551d5d3bbd719b709fe38d1
#
_cell.length_a   1.000
_cell.length_b   1.000
_cell.length_c   1.000
_cell.angle_alpha   90.00
_cell.angle_beta   90.00
_cell.angle_gamma   90.00
#
_symmetry.space_group_name_H-M   'P 1'
#
loop_
_entity.id
_entity.type
_entity.pdbx_description
1 polymer ?
#
loop_
_entity_poly.entity_id
_entity_poly.type
_entity_poly.pdbx_seq_one_letter_code
_entity_poly.pdbx_strand_id
1 'polypeptide(L)'
;TMEAKRGDGLVFVNIMEKLTMNNPKDTLTTRLNSALDAGIDGITLSAGLHLNSMAMMQENKRFRDAKLGIIVSSVRALRPFLQRAKRSNRMPDFIVVEGPLAGGHLGFAFDNWKEFNLAVIFSEIKQFLHESNLDIPLIPAGGIFTGSDGAAFLADGAAAIQVATRFTVTEECGLPDKAKQEYFRATEADVEVNTSSPTGYPMRMLSYSPSIGAKLKPNCESLGYLLENGTCAYIDAYERAKAEAVSKGSKSFGVYEKTCLC
;
A
#
# COMPACT_ATOMS: atom_id res chain seq x y z
N THR A 1 8.65 16.27 -2.79
CA THR A 1 8.68 15.65 -1.45
C THR A 1 10.07 15.77 -0.82
N MET A 2 11.13 15.35 -1.50
CA MET A 2 12.49 15.46 -0.96
C MET A 2 12.92 16.91 -0.73
N GLU A 3 12.55 17.83 -1.61
CA GLU A 3 12.79 19.28 -1.44
C GLU A 3 12.07 19.87 -0.23
N ALA A 4 10.92 19.31 0.17
CA ALA A 4 10.15 19.74 1.32
C ALA A 4 10.58 19.08 2.63
N LYS A 5 11.52 18.12 2.58
CA LYS A 5 12.02 17.43 3.76
C LYS A 5 12.64 18.43 4.75
N ARG A 6 12.20 18.35 6.01
CA ARG A 6 12.70 19.15 7.10
C ARG A 6 13.18 18.21 8.21
N GLY A 7 14.45 18.11 8.44
CA GLY A 7 15.03 17.24 9.47
C GLY A 7 15.64 15.94 8.92
N ASP A 8 16.10 15.09 9.82
CA ASP A 8 16.96 13.94 9.51
C ASP A 8 16.20 12.63 9.31
N GLY A 9 14.88 12.65 9.49
CA GLY A 9 14.02 11.47 9.26
C GLY A 9 14.11 10.99 7.82
N LEU A 10 14.05 9.67 7.62
CA LEU A 10 14.04 9.08 6.28
C LEU A 10 12.64 9.17 5.66
N VAL A 11 12.59 9.45 4.36
CA VAL A 11 11.35 9.52 3.58
C VAL A 11 11.27 8.30 2.66
N PHE A 12 10.23 7.50 2.84
CA PHE A 12 9.95 6.32 2.03
C PHE A 12 8.72 6.55 1.16
N VAL A 13 8.76 6.00 -0.05
CA VAL A 13 7.57 5.87 -0.89
C VAL A 13 7.04 4.43 -0.82
N ASN A 14 5.75 4.28 -0.59
CA ASN A 14 5.08 2.98 -0.68
C ASN A 14 4.62 2.74 -2.11
N ILE A 15 5.11 1.66 -2.73
CA ILE A 15 4.77 1.30 -4.10
C ILE A 15 4.03 -0.03 -4.12
N MET A 16 2.78 0.03 -4.58
CA MET A 16 1.87 -1.11 -4.69
C MET A 16 2.02 -1.79 -6.06
N GLU A 17 2.22 -3.12 -6.07
CA GLU A 17 2.38 -3.87 -7.31
C GLU A 17 1.08 -3.93 -8.13
N LYS A 18 -0.05 -4.15 -7.46
CA LYS A 18 -1.33 -4.46 -8.13
C LYS A 18 -2.20 -3.24 -8.50
N LEU A 19 -1.75 -2.03 -8.29
CA LEU A 19 -2.47 -0.84 -8.78
C LEU A 19 -2.27 -0.56 -10.28
N THR A 20 -1.76 -1.49 -11.02
CA THR A 20 -1.36 -1.31 -12.41
C THR A 20 -2.35 -2.04 -13.34
N MET A 21 -3.46 -1.40 -13.69
CA MET A 21 -4.54 -2.09 -14.41
C MET A 21 -4.34 -2.24 -15.92
N ASN A 22 -3.61 -1.34 -16.61
CA ASN A 22 -3.56 -1.35 -18.08
C ASN A 22 -2.19 -1.66 -18.72
N ASN A 23 -1.10 -1.39 -18.06
CA ASN A 23 0.24 -1.84 -18.46
C ASN A 23 1.08 -2.06 -17.22
N PRO A 24 0.83 -3.17 -16.51
CA PRO A 24 1.35 -3.35 -15.16
C PRO A 24 2.88 -3.22 -15.10
N LYS A 25 3.57 -3.80 -16.06
CA LYS A 25 5.03 -3.85 -16.05
C LYS A 25 5.64 -2.46 -16.25
N ASP A 26 5.20 -1.71 -17.24
CA ASP A 26 5.79 -0.41 -17.56
C ASP A 26 5.44 0.63 -16.51
N THR A 27 4.20 0.62 -16.02
CA THR A 27 3.77 1.54 -14.95
C THR A 27 4.54 1.28 -13.67
N LEU A 28 4.68 0.03 -13.24
CA LEU A 28 5.42 -0.32 -12.04
C LEU A 28 6.91 0.04 -12.19
N THR A 29 7.52 -0.28 -13.34
CA THR A 29 8.91 0.07 -13.64
C THR A 29 9.13 1.58 -13.57
N THR A 30 8.22 2.36 -14.14
CA THR A 30 8.29 3.83 -14.11
C THR A 30 8.19 4.36 -12.68
N ARG A 31 7.24 3.89 -11.87
CA ARG A 31 7.09 4.31 -10.46
C ARG A 31 8.34 4.03 -9.65
N LEU A 32 8.86 2.82 -9.74
CA LEU A 32 10.05 2.40 -9.01
C LEU A 32 11.27 3.27 -9.37
N ASN A 33 11.53 3.46 -10.67
CA ASN A 33 12.69 4.22 -11.10
C ASN A 33 12.53 5.72 -10.88
N SER A 34 11.36 6.30 -11.13
CA SER A 34 11.12 7.71 -10.82
C SER A 34 11.26 8.03 -9.33
N ALA A 35 10.86 7.11 -8.44
CA ALA A 35 11.09 7.28 -7.01
C ALA A 35 12.59 7.32 -6.68
N LEU A 36 13.36 6.41 -7.23
CA LEU A 36 14.82 6.38 -7.07
C LEU A 36 15.48 7.64 -7.64
N ASP A 37 15.09 8.05 -8.86
CA ASP A 37 15.65 9.23 -9.55
C ASP A 37 15.31 10.52 -8.80
N ALA A 38 14.16 10.59 -8.14
CA ALA A 38 13.76 11.71 -7.28
C ALA A 38 14.58 11.82 -5.98
N GLY A 39 15.49 10.88 -5.72
CA GLY A 39 16.36 10.93 -4.55
C GLY A 39 15.72 10.44 -3.24
N ILE A 40 14.60 9.68 -3.31
CA ILE A 40 13.96 9.13 -2.11
C ILE A 40 14.93 8.33 -1.24
N ASP A 41 14.77 8.37 0.08
CA ASP A 41 15.63 7.62 1.01
C ASP A 41 15.37 6.10 0.92
N GLY A 42 14.13 5.72 0.60
CA GLY A 42 13.80 4.30 0.43
C GLY A 42 12.44 4.05 -0.23
N ILE A 43 12.25 2.80 -0.60
CA ILE A 43 11.01 2.27 -1.18
C ILE A 43 10.49 1.16 -0.29
N THR A 44 9.18 1.20 0.02
CA THR A 44 8.47 0.09 0.63
C THR A 44 7.57 -0.56 -0.42
N LEU A 45 7.78 -1.83 -0.68
CA LEU A 45 7.02 -2.62 -1.65
C LEU A 45 5.79 -3.23 -0.98
N SER A 46 4.60 -3.04 -1.55
CA SER A 46 3.34 -3.48 -0.95
C SER A 46 2.33 -4.00 -1.96
N ALA A 47 1.22 -4.55 -1.49
CA ALA A 47 0.09 -5.05 -2.27
C ALA A 47 0.50 -5.94 -3.45
N GLY A 48 1.40 -6.88 -3.19
CA GLY A 48 1.88 -7.86 -4.15
C GLY A 48 3.10 -8.62 -3.64
N LEU A 49 3.54 -9.63 -4.39
CA LEU A 49 4.72 -10.43 -4.05
C LEU A 49 6.03 -9.79 -4.54
N HIS A 50 5.95 -8.79 -5.39
CA HIS A 50 7.08 -8.05 -5.95
C HIS A 50 8.23 -8.91 -6.51
N LEU A 51 7.89 -10.03 -7.14
CA LEU A 51 8.86 -11.01 -7.61
C LEU A 51 9.78 -10.50 -8.73
N ASN A 52 9.36 -9.44 -9.44
CA ASN A 52 10.10 -8.85 -10.54
C ASN A 52 10.59 -7.42 -10.27
N SER A 53 10.15 -6.80 -9.17
CA SER A 53 10.41 -5.38 -8.90
C SER A 53 11.92 -5.07 -8.77
N MET A 54 12.70 -5.98 -8.20
CA MET A 54 14.14 -5.80 -8.11
C MET A 54 14.82 -5.80 -9.49
N ALA A 55 14.37 -6.66 -10.41
CA ALA A 55 14.89 -6.66 -11.77
C ALA A 55 14.53 -5.37 -12.55
N MET A 56 13.36 -4.79 -12.26
CA MET A 56 12.93 -3.51 -12.85
C MET A 56 13.77 -2.31 -12.40
N MET A 57 14.40 -2.40 -11.23
CA MET A 57 15.25 -1.34 -10.66
C MET A 57 16.74 -1.58 -10.86
N GLN A 58 17.14 -2.75 -11.37
CA GLN A 58 18.53 -3.22 -11.34
C GLN A 58 19.51 -2.26 -12.02
N GLU A 59 19.10 -1.60 -13.11
CA GLU A 59 19.91 -0.66 -13.86
C GLU A 59 19.91 0.76 -13.25
N ASN A 60 19.07 1.02 -12.25
CA ASN A 60 19.04 2.32 -11.62
C ASN A 60 20.23 2.49 -10.66
N LYS A 61 20.97 3.58 -10.82
CA LYS A 61 22.19 3.87 -10.06
C LYS A 61 21.95 3.90 -8.53
N ARG A 62 20.74 4.29 -8.12
CA ARG A 62 20.39 4.40 -6.70
C ARG A 62 19.78 3.12 -6.10
N PHE A 63 19.56 2.08 -6.90
CA PHE A 63 18.94 0.84 -6.42
C PHE A 63 19.68 0.19 -5.26
N ARG A 64 20.99 0.32 -5.23
CA ARG A 64 21.83 -0.24 -4.17
C ARG A 64 21.89 0.63 -2.91
N ASP A 65 21.74 1.93 -3.08
CA ASP A 65 21.93 2.92 -2.01
C ASP A 65 20.61 3.21 -1.27
N ALA A 66 19.49 3.24 -1.99
CA ALA A 66 18.18 3.45 -1.39
C ALA A 66 17.77 2.25 -0.52
N LYS A 67 17.13 2.53 0.63
CA LYS A 67 16.58 1.49 1.49
C LYS A 67 15.42 0.77 0.80
N LEU A 68 15.33 -0.54 0.99
CA LEU A 68 14.29 -1.37 0.40
C LEU A 68 13.55 -2.14 1.48
N GLY A 69 12.24 -1.91 1.60
CA GLY A 69 11.35 -2.66 2.47
C GLY A 69 10.32 -3.46 1.69
N ILE A 70 9.77 -4.48 2.32
CA ILE A 70 8.63 -5.26 1.81
C ILE A 70 7.57 -5.39 2.89
N ILE A 71 6.30 -5.26 2.53
CA ILE A 71 5.16 -5.54 3.40
C ILE A 71 4.66 -6.95 3.14
N VAL A 72 4.57 -7.76 4.18
CA VAL A 72 4.08 -9.14 4.10
C VAL A 72 3.18 -9.46 5.29
N SER A 73 2.24 -10.38 5.09
CA SER A 73 1.30 -10.85 6.13
C SER A 73 1.52 -12.33 6.48
N SER A 74 2.59 -12.97 6.01
CA SER A 74 2.90 -14.36 6.34
C SER A 74 4.30 -14.78 5.86
N VAL A 75 4.84 -15.83 6.46
CA VAL A 75 6.05 -16.53 5.99
C VAL A 75 5.87 -17.04 4.55
N ARG A 76 4.65 -17.49 4.20
CA ARG A 76 4.32 -17.98 2.85
C ARG A 76 4.52 -16.89 1.79
N ALA A 77 4.15 -15.65 2.08
CA ALA A 77 4.35 -14.52 1.17
C ALA A 77 5.82 -14.05 1.14
N LEU A 78 6.50 -14.08 2.28
CA LEU A 78 7.88 -13.61 2.41
C LEU A 78 8.89 -14.52 1.69
N ARG A 79 8.73 -15.82 1.80
CA ARG A 79 9.69 -16.81 1.26
C ARG A 79 10.03 -16.64 -0.22
N PRO A 80 9.08 -16.53 -1.16
CA PRO A 80 9.38 -16.34 -2.59
C PRO A 80 10.07 -14.99 -2.86
N PHE A 81 9.72 -13.94 -2.12
CA PHE A 81 10.39 -12.64 -2.22
C PHE A 81 11.88 -12.75 -1.83
N LEU A 82 12.18 -13.35 -0.69
CA LEU A 82 13.58 -13.51 -0.23
C LEU A 82 14.40 -14.38 -1.18
N GLN A 83 13.80 -15.40 -1.81
CA GLN A 83 14.49 -16.18 -2.85
C GLN A 83 14.87 -15.32 -4.07
N ARG A 84 13.99 -14.40 -4.49
CA ARG A 84 14.28 -13.45 -5.57
C ARG A 84 15.33 -12.43 -5.14
N ALA A 85 15.19 -11.89 -3.94
CA ALA A 85 16.15 -10.96 -3.34
C ALA A 85 17.57 -11.52 -3.33
N LYS A 86 17.72 -12.77 -2.90
CA LYS A 86 19.00 -13.49 -2.91
C LYS A 86 19.59 -13.62 -4.32
N ARG A 87 18.77 -13.97 -5.32
CA ARG A 87 19.21 -14.08 -6.73
C ARG A 87 19.65 -12.73 -7.31
N SER A 88 19.01 -11.65 -6.90
CA SER A 88 19.37 -10.28 -7.32
C SER A 88 20.52 -9.68 -6.51
N ASN A 89 21.07 -10.44 -5.56
CA ASN A 89 22.07 -9.96 -4.59
C ASN A 89 21.63 -8.63 -3.92
N ARG A 90 20.33 -8.52 -3.59
CA ARG A 90 19.74 -7.35 -2.92
C ARG A 90 18.66 -7.79 -1.95
N MET A 91 19.08 -8.04 -0.71
CA MET A 91 18.16 -8.34 0.37
C MET A 91 17.41 -7.07 0.81
N PRO A 92 16.19 -7.17 1.36
CA PRO A 92 15.51 -6.01 1.93
C PRO A 92 16.26 -5.51 3.17
N ASP A 93 16.21 -4.20 3.39
CA ASP A 93 16.78 -3.56 4.58
C ASP A 93 15.85 -3.69 5.79
N PHE A 94 14.56 -3.93 5.56
CA PHE A 94 13.56 -4.20 6.61
C PHE A 94 12.33 -4.92 6.03
N ILE A 95 11.56 -5.53 6.92
CA ILE A 95 10.29 -6.18 6.60
C ILE A 95 9.20 -5.58 7.46
N VAL A 96 8.14 -5.07 6.83
CA VAL A 96 6.90 -4.71 7.53
C VAL A 96 6.02 -5.94 7.63
N VAL A 97 5.69 -6.32 8.85
CA VAL A 97 4.78 -7.43 9.15
C VAL A 97 3.39 -6.88 9.36
N GLU A 98 2.51 -7.07 8.40
CA GLU A 98 1.18 -6.50 8.42
C GLU A 98 0.15 -7.49 8.95
N GLY A 99 -0.57 -7.08 10.00
CA GLY A 99 -1.64 -7.85 10.61
C GLY A 99 -3.03 -7.56 10.03
N PRO A 100 -4.05 -8.33 10.45
CA PRO A 100 -5.41 -8.24 9.91
C PRO A 100 -6.16 -6.94 10.27
N LEU A 101 -5.65 -6.17 11.23
CA LEU A 101 -6.24 -4.89 11.62
C LEU A 101 -5.62 -3.70 10.89
N ALA A 102 -4.79 -3.92 9.88
CA ALA A 102 -4.31 -2.86 9.02
C ALA A 102 -5.46 -2.24 8.20
N GLY A 103 -5.41 -0.93 8.01
CA GLY A 103 -6.34 -0.21 7.14
C GLY A 103 -5.96 -0.36 5.66
N GLY A 104 -6.93 -0.21 4.77
CA GLY A 104 -6.71 -0.37 3.34
C GLY A 104 -6.68 -1.84 2.91
N HIS A 105 -5.87 -2.15 1.91
CA HIS A 105 -5.79 -3.51 1.36
C HIS A 105 -5.19 -4.50 2.35
N LEU A 106 -5.82 -5.66 2.47
CA LEU A 106 -5.38 -6.73 3.37
C LEU A 106 -4.66 -7.84 2.61
N GLY A 107 -3.59 -8.35 3.20
CA GLY A 107 -2.88 -9.55 2.73
C GLY A 107 -3.53 -10.88 3.10
N PHE A 108 -4.81 -10.85 3.51
CA PHE A 108 -5.60 -12.00 3.97
C PHE A 108 -6.80 -12.22 3.06
N ALA A 109 -7.35 -13.43 3.04
CA ALA A 109 -8.59 -13.70 2.33
C ALA A 109 -9.80 -13.11 3.08
N PHE A 110 -10.85 -12.75 2.34
CA PHE A 110 -12.03 -12.08 2.87
C PHE A 110 -12.79 -12.91 3.93
N ASP A 111 -12.79 -14.22 3.76
CA ASP A 111 -13.55 -15.16 4.58
C ASP A 111 -12.85 -15.54 5.90
N ASN A 112 -11.53 -15.36 5.98
CA ASN A 112 -10.76 -15.85 7.14
C ASN A 112 -9.82 -14.83 7.80
N TRP A 113 -9.83 -13.56 7.40
CA TRP A 113 -8.90 -12.56 7.96
C TRP A 113 -8.97 -12.41 9.49
N LYS A 114 -10.15 -12.73 10.09
CA LYS A 114 -10.37 -12.65 11.55
C LYS A 114 -9.65 -13.75 12.35
N GLU A 115 -9.20 -14.81 11.68
CA GLU A 115 -8.49 -15.93 12.31
C GLU A 115 -7.02 -15.59 12.59
N PHE A 116 -6.52 -14.50 12.01
CA PHE A 116 -5.13 -14.10 12.13
C PHE A 116 -4.91 -13.07 13.24
N ASN A 117 -3.69 -13.09 13.80
CA ASN A 117 -3.26 -12.16 14.84
C ASN A 117 -1.85 -11.65 14.52
N LEU A 118 -1.64 -10.33 14.64
CA LEU A 118 -0.36 -9.70 14.32
C LEU A 118 0.81 -10.27 15.15
N ALA A 119 0.62 -10.50 16.44
CA ALA A 119 1.69 -11.01 17.30
C ALA A 119 2.13 -12.43 16.89
N VAL A 120 1.17 -13.28 16.50
CA VAL A 120 1.47 -14.63 16.00
C VAL A 120 2.25 -14.55 14.68
N ILE A 121 1.77 -13.76 13.73
CA ILE A 121 2.44 -13.58 12.41
C ILE A 121 3.86 -13.02 12.61
N PHE A 122 4.01 -12.05 13.50
CA PHE A 122 5.30 -11.45 13.82
C PHE A 122 6.27 -12.50 14.36
N SER A 123 5.83 -13.31 15.32
CA SER A 123 6.63 -14.40 15.91
C SER A 123 7.02 -15.46 14.87
N GLU A 124 6.09 -15.86 13.99
CA GLU A 124 6.36 -16.84 12.93
C GLU A 124 7.41 -16.31 11.93
N ILE A 125 7.31 -15.04 11.52
CA ILE A 125 8.27 -14.43 10.60
C ILE A 125 9.64 -14.28 11.28
N LYS A 126 9.68 -13.85 12.54
CA LYS A 126 10.90 -13.74 13.34
C LYS A 126 11.61 -15.09 13.45
N GLN A 127 10.87 -16.15 13.81
CA GLN A 127 11.40 -17.51 13.87
C GLN A 127 11.94 -17.98 12.51
N PHE A 128 11.18 -17.75 11.43
CA PHE A 128 11.61 -18.12 10.08
C PHE A 128 12.91 -17.41 9.65
N LEU A 129 13.08 -16.13 9.97
CA LEU A 129 14.32 -15.41 9.67
C LEU A 129 15.49 -15.97 10.49
N HIS A 130 15.29 -16.24 11.77
CA HIS A 130 16.30 -16.85 12.64
C HIS A 130 16.75 -18.22 12.10
N GLU A 131 15.82 -19.11 11.77
CA GLU A 131 16.11 -20.42 11.19
C GLU A 131 16.81 -20.34 9.82
N SER A 132 16.59 -19.25 9.09
CA SER A 132 17.20 -18.96 7.79
C SER A 132 18.57 -18.26 7.91
N ASN A 133 19.06 -17.97 9.12
CA ASN A 133 20.24 -17.14 9.40
C ASN A 133 20.18 -15.77 8.72
N LEU A 134 19.01 -15.13 8.75
CA LEU A 134 18.78 -13.79 8.20
C LEU A 134 18.52 -12.81 9.34
N ASP A 135 19.35 -11.77 9.42
CA ASP A 135 19.18 -10.65 10.37
C ASP A 135 18.58 -9.45 9.61
N ILE A 136 17.26 -9.44 9.49
CA ILE A 136 16.52 -8.39 8.81
C ILE A 136 15.55 -7.75 9.80
N PRO A 137 15.63 -6.42 10.03
CA PRO A 137 14.76 -5.71 10.95
C PRO A 137 13.27 -5.92 10.62
N LEU A 138 12.46 -6.23 11.64
CA LEU A 138 11.03 -6.41 11.54
C LEU A 138 10.29 -5.21 12.13
N ILE A 139 9.23 -4.78 11.42
CA ILE A 139 8.38 -3.64 11.76
C ILE A 139 6.92 -4.10 11.75
N PRO A 140 6.29 -4.40 12.90
CA PRO A 140 4.88 -4.76 12.93
C PRO A 140 3.98 -3.57 12.59
N ALA A 141 2.86 -3.87 11.92
CA ALA A 141 1.88 -2.91 11.43
C ALA A 141 0.45 -3.46 11.54
N GLY A 142 -0.52 -2.59 11.78
CA GLY A 142 -1.94 -2.93 11.81
C GLY A 142 -2.48 -3.22 13.21
N GLY A 143 -3.34 -2.33 13.71
CA GLY A 143 -3.95 -2.41 15.04
C GLY A 143 -3.08 -1.87 16.17
N ILE A 144 -1.91 -1.33 15.88
CA ILE A 144 -1.08 -0.64 16.88
C ILE A 144 -1.57 0.80 16.99
N PHE A 145 -2.18 1.13 18.11
CA PHE A 145 -2.82 2.43 18.33
C PHE A 145 -2.24 3.21 19.51
N THR A 146 -1.89 2.54 20.60
CA THR A 146 -1.30 3.14 21.80
C THR A 146 0.20 2.88 21.87
N GLY A 147 0.90 3.68 22.71
CA GLY A 147 2.31 3.44 23.01
C GLY A 147 2.55 2.07 23.66
N SER A 148 1.61 1.58 24.48
CA SER A 148 1.68 0.25 25.11
C SER A 148 1.59 -0.88 24.09
N ASP A 149 0.73 -0.75 23.05
CA ASP A 149 0.65 -1.75 21.97
C ASP A 149 2.00 -1.86 21.25
N GLY A 150 2.61 -0.70 20.95
CA GLY A 150 3.92 -0.66 20.30
C GLY A 150 5.05 -1.18 21.19
N ALA A 151 5.04 -0.82 22.48
CA ALA A 151 6.08 -1.22 23.44
C ALA A 151 6.18 -2.74 23.57
N ALA A 152 5.05 -3.47 23.51
CA ALA A 152 5.05 -4.93 23.56
C ALA A 152 5.84 -5.54 22.39
N PHE A 153 5.67 -5.04 21.18
CA PHE A 153 6.42 -5.50 20.01
C PHE A 153 7.90 -5.13 20.09
N LEU A 154 8.23 -3.93 20.57
CA LEU A 154 9.63 -3.51 20.76
C LEU A 154 10.33 -4.40 21.79
N ALA A 155 9.65 -4.75 22.88
CA ALA A 155 10.16 -5.69 23.87
C ALA A 155 10.35 -7.10 23.31
N ASP A 156 9.52 -7.51 22.32
CA ASP A 156 9.70 -8.78 21.59
C ASP A 156 10.70 -8.70 20.42
N GLY A 157 11.46 -7.60 20.32
CA GLY A 157 12.56 -7.44 19.36
C GLY A 157 12.17 -6.85 18.02
N ALA A 158 11.02 -6.18 17.90
CA ALA A 158 10.74 -5.35 16.74
C ALA A 158 11.73 -4.17 16.67
N ALA A 159 12.23 -3.87 15.46
CA ALA A 159 13.15 -2.75 15.25
C ALA A 159 12.46 -1.38 15.30
N ALA A 160 11.19 -1.34 14.93
CA ALA A 160 10.31 -0.18 14.94
C ALA A 160 8.85 -0.63 14.90
N ILE A 161 7.91 0.30 14.92
CA ILE A 161 6.48 0.04 14.71
C ILE A 161 5.96 0.92 13.58
N GLN A 162 5.01 0.42 12.80
CA GLN A 162 4.32 1.21 11.78
C GLN A 162 2.90 1.54 12.24
N VAL A 163 2.58 2.82 12.24
CA VAL A 163 1.28 3.37 12.61
C VAL A 163 0.80 4.34 11.53
N ALA A 164 -0.51 4.43 11.32
CA ALA A 164 -1.10 5.29 10.30
C ALA A 164 -2.22 6.19 10.87
N THR A 165 -3.30 5.61 11.40
CA THR A 165 -4.53 6.32 11.76
C THR A 165 -4.29 7.50 12.69
N ARG A 166 -3.37 7.39 13.65
CA ARG A 166 -3.04 8.49 14.58
C ARG A 166 -2.47 9.71 13.87
N PHE A 167 -1.74 9.51 12.78
CA PHE A 167 -1.16 10.60 12.00
C PHE A 167 -2.13 11.16 10.96
N THR A 168 -3.12 10.38 10.51
CA THR A 168 -4.12 10.88 9.56
C THR A 168 -5.05 11.94 10.14
N VAL A 169 -5.19 12.00 11.46
CA VAL A 169 -6.06 12.96 12.16
C VAL A 169 -5.31 14.15 12.77
N THR A 170 -4.01 14.27 12.56
CA THR A 170 -3.22 15.42 13.03
C THR A 170 -3.47 16.67 12.19
N GLU A 171 -3.11 17.83 12.71
CA GLU A 171 -3.22 19.11 12.00
C GLU A 171 -2.39 19.13 10.72
N GLU A 172 -1.18 18.52 10.77
CA GLU A 172 -0.23 18.47 9.66
C GLU A 172 -0.68 17.56 8.51
N CYS A 173 -1.58 16.62 8.77
CA CYS A 173 -2.12 15.75 7.72
C CYS A 173 -2.98 16.56 6.74
N GLY A 174 -2.71 16.40 5.45
CA GLY A 174 -3.43 17.08 4.38
C GLY A 174 -4.87 16.60 4.12
N LEU A 175 -5.42 15.70 4.94
CA LEU A 175 -6.82 15.31 4.85
C LEU A 175 -7.73 16.50 5.21
N PRO A 176 -8.86 16.70 4.49
CA PRO A 176 -9.86 17.70 4.88
C PRO A 176 -10.38 17.43 6.29
N ASP A 177 -10.66 18.49 7.07
CA ASP A 177 -11.18 18.37 8.44
C ASP A 177 -12.45 17.52 8.51
N LYS A 178 -13.32 17.62 7.52
CA LYS A 178 -14.52 16.78 7.42
C LYS A 178 -14.16 15.29 7.41
N ALA A 179 -13.11 14.89 6.70
CA ALA A 179 -12.67 13.50 6.68
C ALA A 179 -12.02 13.09 8.00
N LYS A 180 -11.23 14.00 8.65
CA LYS A 180 -10.66 13.74 9.99
C LYS A 180 -11.75 13.53 11.03
N GLN A 181 -12.84 14.30 10.97
CA GLN A 181 -13.97 14.16 11.88
C GLN A 181 -14.66 12.79 11.79
N GLU A 182 -14.68 12.17 10.61
CA GLU A 182 -15.22 10.81 10.48
C GLU A 182 -14.39 9.77 11.26
N TYR A 183 -13.08 9.93 11.32
CA TYR A 183 -12.23 9.06 12.16
C TYR A 183 -12.53 9.22 13.66
N PHE A 184 -12.85 10.43 14.13
CA PHE A 184 -13.19 10.67 15.54
C PHE A 184 -14.58 10.16 15.93
N ARG A 185 -15.50 10.08 14.97
CA ARG A 185 -16.86 9.56 15.18
C ARG A 185 -16.94 8.05 15.10
N ALA A 186 -16.06 7.45 14.31
CA ALA A 186 -16.11 6.04 14.00
C ALA A 186 -15.90 5.18 15.25
N THR A 187 -16.70 4.14 15.35
CA THR A 187 -16.58 3.06 16.32
C THR A 187 -16.11 1.78 15.63
N GLU A 188 -15.83 0.74 16.37
CA GLU A 188 -15.46 -0.57 15.81
C GLU A 188 -16.55 -1.13 14.88
N ALA A 189 -17.83 -0.89 15.21
CA ALA A 189 -18.98 -1.32 14.41
C ALA A 189 -19.04 -0.63 13.02
N ASP A 190 -18.39 0.52 12.87
CA ASP A 190 -18.35 1.27 11.62
C ASP A 190 -17.24 0.82 10.70
N VAL A 191 -16.40 -0.13 11.13
CA VAL A 191 -15.28 -0.63 10.32
C VAL A 191 -15.64 -1.97 9.70
N GLU A 192 -15.54 -2.07 8.39
CA GLU A 192 -15.78 -3.31 7.67
C GLU A 192 -14.58 -3.72 6.82
N VAL A 193 -14.56 -5.00 6.45
CA VAL A 193 -13.73 -5.52 5.37
C VAL A 193 -14.65 -5.87 4.21
N ASN A 194 -14.37 -5.33 3.02
CA ASN A 194 -15.14 -5.60 1.81
C ASN A 194 -14.24 -5.88 0.61
N THR A 195 -14.83 -6.24 -0.51
CA THR A 195 -14.15 -6.59 -1.78
C THR A 195 -14.38 -5.54 -2.88
N SER A 196 -14.74 -4.32 -2.50
CA SER A 196 -15.05 -3.24 -3.46
C SER A 196 -13.82 -2.69 -4.17
N SER A 197 -12.62 -3.03 -3.71
CA SER A 197 -11.38 -2.57 -4.33
C SER A 197 -11.21 -3.10 -5.77
N PRO A 198 -10.84 -2.24 -6.73
CA PRO A 198 -10.54 -2.66 -8.09
C PRO A 198 -9.29 -3.55 -8.18
N THR A 199 -8.47 -3.61 -7.14
CA THR A 199 -7.26 -4.46 -7.07
C THR A 199 -7.59 -5.94 -6.87
N GLY A 200 -8.84 -6.25 -6.44
CA GLY A 200 -9.28 -7.60 -6.07
C GLY A 200 -8.80 -8.07 -4.70
N TYR A 201 -8.13 -7.23 -3.93
CA TYR A 201 -7.83 -7.50 -2.53
C TYR A 201 -8.99 -7.04 -1.63
N PRO A 202 -9.27 -7.75 -0.54
CA PRO A 202 -10.13 -7.22 0.52
C PRO A 202 -9.56 -5.92 1.08
N MET A 203 -10.46 -5.00 1.41
CA MET A 203 -10.11 -3.72 2.02
C MET A 203 -10.81 -3.53 3.35
N ARG A 204 -10.06 -3.03 4.33
CA ARG A 204 -10.58 -2.58 5.62
C ARG A 204 -10.80 -1.08 5.60
N MET A 205 -12.03 -0.64 5.81
CA MET A 205 -12.42 0.77 5.72
C MET A 205 -13.69 1.06 6.53
N LEU A 206 -14.08 2.34 6.61
CA LEU A 206 -15.36 2.72 7.19
C LEU A 206 -16.51 2.28 6.27
N SER A 207 -17.51 1.62 6.83
CA SER A 207 -18.67 1.06 6.11
C SER A 207 -19.51 2.12 5.39
N TYR A 208 -19.52 3.34 5.90
CA TYR A 208 -20.20 4.49 5.31
C TYR A 208 -19.27 5.38 4.46
N SER A 209 -18.08 4.92 4.14
CA SER A 209 -17.19 5.67 3.25
C SER A 209 -17.90 6.03 1.94
N PRO A 210 -17.87 7.28 1.50
CA PRO A 210 -18.50 7.68 0.25
C PRO A 210 -17.87 7.00 -0.97
N SER A 211 -16.73 6.33 -0.79
CA SER A 211 -16.10 5.51 -1.82
C SER A 211 -16.84 4.20 -2.08
N ILE A 212 -17.59 3.66 -1.09
CA ILE A 212 -18.30 2.39 -1.22
C ILE A 212 -19.56 2.57 -2.06
N GLY A 213 -19.64 1.87 -3.18
CA GLY A 213 -20.81 1.92 -4.07
C GLY A 213 -21.04 3.26 -4.76
N ALA A 214 -20.18 4.24 -4.53
CA ALA A 214 -20.28 5.51 -5.20
C ALA A 214 -19.78 5.37 -6.64
N LYS A 215 -20.60 5.79 -7.60
CA LYS A 215 -20.19 5.98 -8.99
C LYS A 215 -19.39 7.28 -9.11
N LEU A 216 -18.28 7.33 -8.38
CA LEU A 216 -17.40 8.49 -8.40
C LEU A 216 -16.68 8.54 -9.74
N LYS A 217 -16.47 9.77 -10.22
CA LYS A 217 -15.56 10.00 -11.34
C LYS A 217 -14.21 9.42 -10.97
N PRO A 218 -13.65 8.50 -11.78
CA PRO A 218 -12.36 7.92 -11.45
C PRO A 218 -11.28 9.00 -11.41
N ASN A 219 -10.58 9.01 -10.30
CA ASN A 219 -9.43 9.90 -10.10
C ASN A 219 -8.18 9.04 -9.91
N CYS A 220 -8.22 7.84 -10.46
CA CYS A 220 -7.30 6.78 -10.16
C CYS A 220 -6.00 6.93 -10.92
N GLU A 221 -4.92 6.70 -10.22
CA GLU A 221 -3.58 6.67 -10.78
C GLU A 221 -3.32 5.51 -11.75
N SER A 222 -4.16 4.49 -11.84
CA SER A 222 -3.89 3.36 -12.75
C SER A 222 -3.76 3.79 -14.21
N LEU A 223 -4.32 4.96 -14.55
CA LEU A 223 -4.06 5.67 -15.80
C LEU A 223 -3.61 7.12 -15.55
N GLY A 224 -3.54 7.58 -14.33
CA GLY A 224 -3.18 8.94 -13.93
C GLY A 224 -1.72 9.31 -14.21
N TYR A 225 -0.87 8.34 -14.50
CA TYR A 225 0.48 8.60 -15.00
C TYR A 225 0.52 8.97 -16.48
N LEU A 226 -0.58 8.80 -17.18
CA LEU A 226 -0.72 9.26 -18.56
C LEU A 226 -1.21 10.72 -18.55
N LEU A 227 -0.44 11.61 -17.91
CA LEU A 227 -0.68 13.04 -17.98
C LEU A 227 -0.22 13.55 -19.33
N GLU A 228 -1.17 13.81 -20.22
CA GLU A 228 -0.93 14.59 -21.42
C GLU A 228 -1.38 16.04 -21.15
N ASN A 229 -0.49 17.00 -21.31
CA ASN A 229 -0.78 18.44 -21.11
C ASN A 229 -1.42 18.77 -19.74
N GLY A 230 -1.05 18.05 -18.68
CA GLY A 230 -1.58 18.25 -17.34
C GLY A 230 -2.96 17.66 -17.08
N THR A 231 -3.54 16.92 -18.02
CA THR A 231 -4.81 16.20 -17.85
C THR A 231 -4.61 14.70 -17.75
N CYS A 232 -5.46 14.04 -16.97
CA CYS A 232 -5.42 12.58 -16.81
C CYS A 232 -6.15 11.93 -17.99
N ALA A 233 -5.44 11.17 -18.83
CA ALA A 233 -6.02 10.49 -19.98
C ALA A 233 -7.16 9.53 -19.60
N TYR A 234 -7.16 9.00 -18.39
CA TYR A 234 -8.26 8.16 -17.88
C TYR A 234 -9.53 8.97 -17.60
N ILE A 235 -9.41 10.18 -17.06
CA ILE A 235 -10.54 11.07 -16.86
C ILE A 235 -11.15 11.44 -18.21
N ASP A 236 -10.34 11.76 -19.20
CA ASP A 236 -10.79 12.09 -20.54
C ASP A 236 -11.48 10.90 -21.23
N ALA A 237 -10.94 9.69 -21.06
CA ALA A 237 -11.57 8.47 -21.55
C ALA A 237 -12.91 8.20 -20.86
N TYR A 238 -12.98 8.41 -19.54
CA TYR A 238 -14.22 8.29 -18.77
C TYR A 238 -15.29 9.29 -19.23
N GLU A 239 -14.94 10.57 -19.39
CA GLU A 239 -15.89 11.60 -19.81
C GLU A 239 -16.41 11.33 -21.23
N ARG A 240 -15.55 10.88 -22.14
CA ARG A 240 -15.96 10.46 -23.49
C ARG A 240 -16.92 9.28 -23.46
N ALA A 241 -16.59 8.22 -22.71
CA ALA A 241 -17.44 7.04 -22.56
C ALA A 241 -18.78 7.38 -21.93
N LYS A 242 -18.79 8.28 -20.93
CA LYS A 242 -20.00 8.78 -20.29
C LYS A 242 -20.87 9.57 -21.27
N ALA A 243 -20.30 10.49 -22.03
CA ALA A 243 -21.02 11.27 -23.04
C ALA A 243 -21.62 10.39 -24.13
N GLU A 244 -20.87 9.39 -24.59
CA GLU A 244 -21.33 8.41 -25.57
C GLU A 244 -22.48 7.56 -25.02
N ALA A 245 -22.38 7.08 -23.78
CA ALA A 245 -23.45 6.33 -23.13
C ALA A 245 -24.73 7.16 -23.00
N VAL A 246 -24.60 8.43 -22.59
CA VAL A 246 -25.74 9.34 -22.49
C VAL A 246 -26.38 9.57 -23.87
N SER A 247 -25.58 9.79 -24.92
CA SER A 247 -26.10 9.99 -26.29
C SER A 247 -26.85 8.77 -26.82
N LYS A 248 -26.49 7.57 -26.37
CA LYS A 248 -27.14 6.29 -26.71
C LYS A 248 -28.28 5.92 -25.76
N GLY A 249 -28.64 6.78 -24.81
CA GLY A 249 -29.65 6.52 -23.78
C GLY A 249 -29.27 5.41 -22.78
N SER A 250 -27.98 5.05 -22.71
CA SER A 250 -27.49 4.05 -21.77
C SER A 250 -27.22 4.67 -20.39
N LYS A 251 -27.57 3.95 -19.33
CA LYS A 251 -27.24 4.32 -17.95
C LYS A 251 -25.96 3.66 -17.43
N SER A 252 -25.35 2.77 -18.22
CA SER A 252 -24.16 1.99 -17.85
C SER A 252 -23.13 2.08 -18.98
N PHE A 253 -21.85 2.20 -18.61
CA PHE A 253 -20.74 2.27 -19.54
C PHE A 253 -19.52 1.45 -19.06
N GLY A 254 -19.77 0.29 -18.50
CA GLY A 254 -18.80 -0.79 -18.33
C GLY A 254 -17.80 -0.60 -17.18
N VAL A 255 -16.52 -0.73 -17.49
CA VAL A 255 -15.42 -0.76 -16.50
C VAL A 255 -15.35 0.46 -15.57
N TYR A 256 -16.03 1.52 -15.93
CA TYR A 256 -16.09 2.78 -15.16
C TYR A 256 -17.09 2.76 -14.00
N GLU A 257 -17.76 1.64 -13.78
CA GLU A 257 -18.65 1.43 -12.63
C GLU A 257 -17.89 1.13 -11.33
N LYS A 258 -16.62 0.81 -11.42
CA LYS A 258 -15.79 0.52 -10.23
C LYS A 258 -15.38 1.80 -9.53
N THR A 259 -15.42 1.77 -8.20
CA THR A 259 -14.97 2.85 -7.35
C THR A 259 -13.46 3.03 -7.49
N CYS A 260 -13.04 4.26 -7.74
CA CYS A 260 -11.64 4.64 -7.68
C CYS A 260 -11.29 4.97 -6.22
N LEU A 261 -10.27 4.30 -5.69
CA LEU A 261 -9.85 4.38 -4.29
C LEU A 261 -8.52 5.13 -4.10
N CYS A 262 -8.10 5.87 -5.11
CA CYS A 262 -6.89 6.69 -5.04
C CYS A 262 -7.16 8.09 -4.50
#